data_e9c450d92e03ae29238bee8827981d9d
#
_entry.id   e9c450d92e03ae29238bee8827981d9d
#
_cell.length_a   1.000
_cell.length_b   1.000
_cell.length_c   1.000
_cell.angle_alpha   90.00
_cell.angle_beta   90.00
_cell.angle_gamma   90.00
#
_symmetry.space_group_name_H-M   'P 1'
#
loop_
_entity.id
_entity.type
_entity.pdbx_description
1 polymer ?
#
loop_
_entity_poly.entity_id
_entity_poly.type
_entity_poly.pdbx_seq_one_letter_code
_entity_poly.pdbx_strand_id
1 'polypeptide(L)'
;MLLLLTSGIALSGALAVWGQYSPSRRYLVFVFKPLTTALICGVAVLPAAAFGGRYGWAVLTGLLFSLAGDVFLMLPRDRFREGLAAFLLAHLCYLVAFTEGTSFVAALWPFVLWLALGAALLRFLWPGIPPGLRPPVVVYVLTLLCMAAEANTRAIRLPVSSSLLASAGATLFVVSDGLLALDRFRTRFRAARALVQVTYFVAQGLIAASAALLRRGA
;
A
#
# COMPACT_ATOMS: atom_id res chain seq x y z
N MET A 1 -12.25 21.80 2.80
CA MET A 1 -12.22 20.45 3.38
C MET A 1 -11.07 19.61 2.80
N LEU A 2 -10.97 19.42 1.48
CA LEU A 2 -9.90 18.61 0.87
C LEU A 2 -8.50 19.15 1.18
N LEU A 3 -8.29 20.47 1.09
CA LEU A 3 -7.01 21.12 1.46
C LEU A 3 -6.62 20.86 2.91
N LEU A 4 -7.56 20.94 3.86
CA LEU A 4 -7.30 20.66 5.27
C LEU A 4 -6.90 19.19 5.47
N LEU A 5 -7.56 18.28 4.76
CA LEU A 5 -7.26 16.85 4.84
C LEU A 5 -5.86 16.54 4.27
N THR A 6 -5.52 17.07 3.09
CA THR A 6 -4.20 16.88 2.48
C THR A 6 -3.09 17.53 3.32
N SER A 7 -3.31 18.71 3.89
CA SER A 7 -2.37 19.33 4.82
C SER A 7 -2.18 18.50 6.10
N GLY A 8 -3.28 17.95 6.63
CA GLY A 8 -3.25 17.04 7.78
C GLY A 8 -2.44 15.77 7.50
N ILE A 9 -2.62 15.17 6.32
CA ILE A 9 -1.85 13.99 5.86
C ILE A 9 -0.37 14.34 5.74
N ALA A 10 -0.03 15.48 5.11
CA ALA A 10 1.35 15.90 4.94
C ALA A 10 2.04 16.15 6.29
N LEU A 11 1.37 16.89 7.19
CA LEU A 11 1.92 17.20 8.51
C LEU A 11 2.06 15.95 9.38
N SER A 12 1.01 15.12 9.50
CA SER A 12 1.06 13.89 10.28
C SER A 12 2.07 12.89 9.72
N GLY A 13 2.15 12.75 8.39
CA GLY A 13 3.15 11.93 7.72
C GLY A 13 4.58 12.40 7.99
N ALA A 14 4.83 13.70 7.91
CA ALA A 14 6.14 14.28 8.22
C ALA A 14 6.53 14.04 9.70
N LEU A 15 5.60 14.21 10.65
CA LEU A 15 5.84 13.93 12.07
C LEU A 15 6.12 12.45 12.33
N ALA A 16 5.39 11.55 11.65
CA ALA A 16 5.63 10.12 11.74
C ALA A 16 7.00 9.72 11.19
N VAL A 17 7.43 10.30 10.05
CA VAL A 17 8.78 10.09 9.48
C VAL A 17 9.84 10.66 10.41
N TRP A 18 9.64 11.87 10.92
CA TRP A 18 10.59 12.50 11.87
C TRP A 18 10.79 11.69 13.14
N GLY A 19 9.73 11.06 13.65
CA GLY A 19 9.77 10.15 14.79
C GLY A 19 10.67 8.92 14.61
N GLN A 20 11.00 8.54 13.36
CA GLN A 20 11.87 7.37 13.07
C GLN A 20 13.35 7.65 13.38
N TYR A 21 13.77 8.91 13.42
CA TYR A 21 15.19 9.26 13.53
C TYR A 21 15.72 9.30 14.98
N SER A 22 14.85 9.21 15.99
CA SER A 22 15.30 9.21 17.39
C SER A 22 14.43 8.34 18.28
N PRO A 23 15.04 7.50 19.14
CA PRO A 23 14.30 6.70 20.12
C PRO A 23 13.39 7.51 21.03
N SER A 24 13.82 8.73 21.43
CA SER A 24 13.03 9.63 22.29
C SER A 24 11.77 10.17 21.61
N ARG A 25 11.72 10.15 20.27
CA ARG A 25 10.57 10.61 19.46
C ARG A 25 9.70 9.49 18.94
N ARG A 26 9.96 8.25 19.33
CA ARG A 26 9.22 7.07 18.83
C ARG A 26 7.72 7.15 19.11
N TYR A 27 7.29 7.88 20.13
CA TYR A 27 5.88 8.14 20.41
C TYR A 27 5.16 8.84 19.25
N LEU A 28 5.88 9.69 18.47
CA LEU A 28 5.32 10.33 17.27
C LEU A 28 4.91 9.28 16.23
N VAL A 29 5.69 8.21 16.06
CA VAL A 29 5.36 7.14 15.14
C VAL A 29 4.07 6.43 15.59
N PHE A 30 3.93 6.15 16.89
CA PHE A 30 2.75 5.47 17.43
C PHE A 30 1.46 6.26 17.25
N VAL A 31 1.53 7.59 17.25
CA VAL A 31 0.38 8.48 17.09
C VAL A 31 0.17 8.83 15.62
N PHE A 32 1.20 9.34 14.95
CA PHE A 32 1.04 9.96 13.65
C PHE A 32 1.02 8.99 12.48
N LYS A 33 1.62 7.80 12.60
CA LYS A 33 1.53 6.80 11.51
C LYS A 33 0.09 6.32 11.33
N PRO A 34 -0.64 5.81 12.34
CA PRO A 34 -2.03 5.42 12.16
C PRO A 34 -2.95 6.62 11.87
N LEU A 35 -2.67 7.80 12.43
CA LEU A 35 -3.43 9.01 12.11
C LEU A 35 -3.32 9.36 10.61
N THR A 36 -2.13 9.30 10.03
CA THR A 36 -1.93 9.57 8.60
C THR A 36 -2.75 8.60 7.75
N THR A 37 -2.69 7.29 8.04
CA THR A 37 -3.48 6.30 7.30
C THR A 37 -4.98 6.48 7.51
N ALA A 38 -5.43 6.86 8.72
CA ALA A 38 -6.83 7.19 8.98
C ALA A 38 -7.31 8.42 8.19
N LEU A 39 -6.48 9.47 8.09
CA LEU A 39 -6.78 10.64 7.25
C LEU A 39 -6.83 10.27 5.76
N ILE A 40 -5.97 9.36 5.29
CA ILE A 40 -6.01 8.82 3.93
C ILE A 40 -7.32 8.05 3.69
N CYS A 41 -7.83 7.28 4.67
CA CYS A 41 -9.16 6.68 4.57
C CYS A 41 -10.24 7.76 4.35
N GLY A 42 -10.11 8.92 5.00
CA GLY A 42 -10.99 10.07 4.78
C GLY A 42 -10.99 10.55 3.32
N VAL A 43 -9.85 10.55 2.62
CA VAL A 43 -9.78 10.91 1.18
C VAL A 43 -10.61 9.96 0.33
N ALA A 44 -10.59 8.66 0.62
CA ALA A 44 -11.37 7.68 -0.11
C ALA A 44 -12.90 7.87 0.08
N VAL A 45 -13.33 8.40 1.21
CA VAL A 45 -14.75 8.55 1.58
C VAL A 45 -15.34 9.88 1.13
N LEU A 46 -14.53 10.93 1.05
CA LEU A 46 -14.98 12.27 0.68
C LEU A 46 -14.96 12.49 -0.85
N PRO A 47 -16.02 13.05 -1.44
CA PRO A 47 -17.25 13.59 -0.87
C PRO A 47 -18.32 12.51 -0.60
N ALA A 48 -18.92 12.54 0.59
CA ALA A 48 -19.84 11.50 1.08
C ALA A 48 -21.07 11.23 0.17
N ALA A 49 -21.56 12.23 -0.56
CA ALA A 49 -22.72 12.10 -1.44
C ALA A 49 -22.49 11.14 -2.64
N ALA A 50 -21.26 10.79 -2.92
CA ALA A 50 -20.88 9.89 -4.04
C ALA A 50 -20.26 8.56 -3.55
N PHE A 51 -20.21 8.30 -2.23
CA PHE A 51 -19.63 7.06 -1.71
C PHE A 51 -20.53 5.85 -2.00
N GLY A 52 -20.06 4.97 -2.87
CA GLY A 52 -20.78 3.75 -3.30
C GLY A 52 -19.99 2.98 -4.35
N GLY A 53 -20.55 1.85 -4.76
CA GLY A 53 -19.93 0.98 -5.74
C GLY A 53 -18.86 0.06 -5.15
N ARG A 54 -18.62 -1.04 -5.84
CA ARG A 54 -17.67 -2.10 -5.44
C ARG A 54 -16.25 -1.55 -5.27
N TYR A 55 -15.81 -0.70 -6.21
CA TYR A 55 -14.46 -0.11 -6.19
C TYR A 55 -14.20 0.68 -4.91
N GLY A 56 -15.08 1.62 -4.59
CA GLY A 56 -14.91 2.48 -3.42
C GLY A 56 -14.91 1.71 -2.11
N TRP A 57 -15.82 0.75 -1.95
CA TRP A 57 -15.86 -0.11 -0.77
C TRP A 57 -14.64 -1.01 -0.66
N ALA A 58 -14.18 -1.61 -1.78
CA ALA A 58 -12.98 -2.44 -1.80
C ALA A 58 -11.73 -1.62 -1.44
N VAL A 59 -11.57 -0.40 -1.99
CA VAL A 59 -10.46 0.50 -1.62
C VAL A 59 -10.53 0.88 -0.15
N LEU A 60 -11.68 1.29 0.38
CA LEU A 60 -11.81 1.64 1.80
C LEU A 60 -11.49 0.47 2.72
N THR A 61 -12.00 -0.72 2.42
CA THR A 61 -11.72 -1.92 3.21
C THR A 61 -10.24 -2.26 3.17
N GLY A 62 -9.58 -2.13 2.01
CA GLY A 62 -8.13 -2.29 1.89
C GLY A 62 -7.34 -1.29 2.73
N LEU A 63 -7.74 0.00 2.75
CA LEU A 63 -7.14 1.02 3.59
C LEU A 63 -7.31 0.72 5.09
N LEU A 64 -8.47 0.18 5.52
CA LEU A 64 -8.70 -0.21 6.91
C LEU A 64 -7.83 -1.41 7.31
N PHE A 65 -7.65 -2.41 6.45
CA PHE A 65 -6.70 -3.49 6.69
C PHE A 65 -5.25 -2.98 6.71
N SER A 66 -4.91 -2.02 5.86
CA SER A 66 -3.58 -1.38 5.89
C SER A 66 -3.35 -0.62 7.19
N LEU A 67 -4.36 0.07 7.72
CA LEU A 67 -4.30 0.70 9.05
C LEU A 67 -4.05 -0.32 10.15
N ALA A 68 -4.72 -1.47 10.11
CA ALA A 68 -4.47 -2.58 11.05
C ALA A 68 -3.03 -3.10 10.91
N GLY A 69 -2.53 -3.27 9.68
CA GLY A 69 -1.14 -3.64 9.39
C GLY A 69 -0.14 -2.63 9.96
N ASP A 70 -0.40 -1.33 9.82
CA ASP A 70 0.41 -0.27 10.41
C ASP A 70 0.51 -0.39 11.93
N VAL A 71 -0.62 -0.66 12.59
CA VAL A 71 -0.66 -0.87 14.05
C VAL A 71 0.17 -2.11 14.43
N PHE A 72 0.01 -3.25 13.76
CA PHE A 72 0.77 -4.45 14.08
C PHE A 72 2.28 -4.25 13.90
N LEU A 73 2.72 -3.61 12.80
CA LEU A 73 4.15 -3.42 12.52
C LEU A 73 4.84 -2.41 13.45
N MET A 74 4.09 -1.52 14.12
CA MET A 74 4.70 -0.57 15.06
C MET A 74 4.74 -1.06 16.52
N LEU A 75 4.02 -2.13 16.87
CA LEU A 75 3.98 -2.67 18.24
C LEU A 75 5.37 -3.08 18.72
N PRO A 76 5.66 -2.95 20.05
CA PRO A 76 6.97 -3.30 20.62
C PRO A 76 7.33 -4.78 20.47
N ARG A 77 6.33 -5.66 20.51
CA ARG A 77 6.49 -7.09 20.23
C ARG A 77 6.52 -7.27 18.71
N ASP A 78 7.40 -8.13 18.21
CA ASP A 78 7.47 -8.43 16.78
C ASP A 78 6.17 -9.10 16.28
N ARG A 79 5.26 -8.29 15.77
CA ARG A 79 3.98 -8.69 15.17
C ARG A 79 4.04 -8.69 13.64
N PHE A 80 5.19 -9.05 13.10
CA PHE A 80 5.41 -9.03 11.65
C PHE A 80 4.43 -9.93 10.89
N ARG A 81 4.13 -11.12 11.42
CA ARG A 81 3.19 -12.06 10.77
C ARG A 81 1.77 -11.49 10.70
N GLU A 82 1.32 -10.89 11.78
CA GLU A 82 -0.01 -10.25 11.85
C GLU A 82 -0.08 -9.03 10.93
N GLY A 83 0.97 -8.23 10.88
CA GLY A 83 1.09 -7.12 9.94
C GLY A 83 1.07 -7.59 8.48
N LEU A 84 1.85 -8.64 8.16
CA LEU A 84 1.89 -9.24 6.83
C LEU A 84 0.49 -9.77 6.41
N ALA A 85 -0.23 -10.42 7.33
CA ALA A 85 -1.58 -10.91 7.06
C ALA A 85 -2.58 -9.76 6.83
N ALA A 86 -2.50 -8.69 7.61
CA ALA A 86 -3.36 -7.53 7.44
C ALA A 86 -3.12 -6.84 6.09
N PHE A 87 -1.86 -6.63 5.70
CA PHE A 87 -1.53 -6.08 4.38
C PHE A 87 -1.87 -7.03 3.23
N LEU A 88 -1.76 -8.35 3.42
CA LEU A 88 -2.25 -9.33 2.44
C LEU A 88 -3.75 -9.13 2.16
N LEU A 89 -4.57 -8.99 3.21
CA LEU A 89 -5.99 -8.71 3.06
C LEU A 89 -6.25 -7.36 2.36
N ALA A 90 -5.43 -6.34 2.68
CA ALA A 90 -5.50 -5.06 1.98
C ALA A 90 -5.25 -5.21 0.47
N HIS A 91 -4.21 -5.95 0.08
CA HIS A 91 -3.89 -6.19 -1.34
C HIS A 91 -4.98 -6.98 -2.06
N LEU A 92 -5.61 -7.96 -1.39
CA LEU A 92 -6.75 -8.67 -1.95
C LEU A 92 -7.94 -7.73 -2.20
N CYS A 93 -8.22 -6.82 -1.26
CA CYS A 93 -9.26 -5.80 -1.44
C CYS A 93 -8.94 -4.86 -2.61
N TYR A 94 -7.69 -4.39 -2.73
CA TYR A 94 -7.28 -3.54 -3.85
C TYR A 94 -7.32 -4.30 -5.18
N LEU A 95 -6.94 -5.58 -5.20
CA LEU A 95 -7.07 -6.43 -6.39
C LEU A 95 -8.52 -6.50 -6.85
N VAL A 96 -9.47 -6.71 -5.92
CA VAL A 96 -10.92 -6.68 -6.20
C VAL A 96 -11.37 -5.32 -6.76
N ALA A 97 -10.83 -4.21 -6.24
CA ALA A 97 -11.13 -2.88 -6.77
C ALA A 97 -10.62 -2.73 -8.22
N PHE A 98 -9.38 -3.11 -8.46
CA PHE A 98 -8.72 -2.85 -9.74
C PHE A 98 -9.24 -3.72 -10.89
N THR A 99 -9.90 -4.86 -10.60
CA THR A 99 -10.61 -5.67 -11.60
C THR A 99 -11.96 -5.08 -12.03
N GLU A 100 -12.45 -4.03 -11.36
CA GLU A 100 -13.74 -3.43 -11.74
C GLU A 100 -13.66 -2.71 -13.09
N GLY A 101 -14.57 -3.07 -14.01
CA GLY A 101 -14.63 -2.52 -15.37
C GLY A 101 -13.59 -3.08 -16.35
N THR A 102 -12.79 -4.06 -15.94
CA THR A 102 -11.87 -4.81 -16.82
C THR A 102 -12.01 -6.31 -16.56
N SER A 103 -11.62 -7.14 -17.55
CA SER A 103 -11.48 -8.57 -17.32
C SER A 103 -10.17 -8.82 -16.58
N PHE A 104 -10.19 -9.73 -15.61
CA PHE A 104 -8.96 -10.13 -14.91
C PHE A 104 -7.92 -10.63 -15.93
N VAL A 105 -6.67 -10.16 -15.80
CA VAL A 105 -5.59 -10.45 -16.77
C VAL A 105 -5.92 -9.99 -18.20
N ALA A 106 -6.63 -8.87 -18.36
CA ALA A 106 -6.93 -8.32 -19.68
C ALA A 106 -5.69 -7.92 -20.51
N ALA A 107 -4.55 -7.69 -19.86
CA ALA A 107 -3.24 -7.54 -20.48
C ALA A 107 -2.22 -8.44 -19.75
N LEU A 108 -1.55 -9.33 -20.50
CA LEU A 108 -0.65 -10.32 -19.90
C LEU A 108 0.72 -9.75 -19.51
N TRP A 109 1.25 -8.80 -20.28
CA TRP A 109 2.61 -8.32 -20.10
C TRP A 109 2.90 -7.65 -18.73
N PRO A 110 1.95 -6.91 -18.06
CA PRO A 110 2.22 -6.39 -16.72
C PRO A 110 2.41 -7.52 -15.70
N PHE A 111 1.65 -8.63 -15.83
CA PHE A 111 1.83 -9.80 -14.95
C PHE A 111 3.19 -10.44 -15.15
N VAL A 112 3.62 -10.65 -16.40
CA VAL A 112 4.93 -11.22 -16.71
C VAL A 112 6.05 -10.34 -16.14
N LEU A 113 5.97 -9.03 -16.34
CA LEU A 113 6.96 -8.07 -15.82
C LEU A 113 7.04 -8.13 -14.30
N TRP A 114 5.90 -7.97 -13.60
CA TRP A 114 5.88 -7.92 -12.15
C TRP A 114 6.30 -9.25 -11.52
N LEU A 115 5.86 -10.39 -12.07
CA LEU A 115 6.26 -11.70 -11.57
C LEU A 115 7.75 -11.96 -11.79
N ALA A 116 8.32 -11.53 -12.92
CA ALA A 116 9.76 -11.65 -13.17
C ALA A 116 10.59 -10.80 -12.19
N LEU A 117 10.19 -9.54 -11.98
CA LEU A 117 10.84 -8.65 -11.01
C LEU A 117 10.72 -9.18 -9.58
N GLY A 118 9.53 -9.67 -9.21
CA GLY A 118 9.30 -10.25 -7.90
C GLY A 118 10.06 -11.55 -7.67
N ALA A 119 10.16 -12.41 -8.67
CA ALA A 119 10.96 -13.64 -8.59
C ALA A 119 12.44 -13.31 -8.41
N ALA A 120 12.96 -12.31 -9.12
CA ALA A 120 14.34 -11.85 -8.97
C ALA A 120 14.60 -11.28 -7.56
N LEU A 121 13.69 -10.42 -7.05
CA LEU A 121 13.79 -9.87 -5.70
C LEU A 121 13.68 -10.98 -4.64
N LEU A 122 12.71 -11.87 -4.77
CA LEU A 122 12.50 -12.97 -3.82
C LEU A 122 13.72 -13.91 -3.80
N ARG A 123 14.32 -14.23 -4.96
CA ARG A 123 15.57 -15.00 -5.04
C ARG A 123 16.70 -14.29 -4.30
N PHE A 124 16.83 -12.99 -4.46
CA PHE A 124 17.83 -12.17 -3.78
C PHE A 124 17.65 -12.16 -2.26
N LEU A 125 16.41 -12.09 -1.79
CA LEU A 125 16.06 -12.03 -0.36
C LEU A 125 16.06 -13.40 0.31
N TRP A 126 15.93 -14.50 -0.46
CA TRP A 126 15.69 -15.86 0.03
C TRP A 126 16.60 -16.34 1.15
N PRO A 127 17.94 -16.11 1.08
CA PRO A 127 18.84 -16.54 2.15
C PRO A 127 18.57 -15.88 3.51
N GLY A 128 18.00 -14.68 3.52
CA GLY A 128 17.68 -13.95 4.75
C GLY A 128 16.27 -14.21 5.29
N ILE A 129 15.40 -14.92 4.54
CA ILE A 129 14.03 -15.22 4.99
C ILE A 129 14.05 -16.49 5.86
N PRO A 130 13.65 -16.39 7.16
CA PRO A 130 13.51 -17.54 8.03
C PRO A 130 12.59 -18.61 7.42
N PRO A 131 12.90 -19.92 7.54
CA PRO A 131 12.12 -20.99 6.92
C PRO A 131 10.63 -20.92 7.23
N GLY A 132 10.26 -20.61 8.47
CA GLY A 132 8.85 -20.47 8.89
C GLY A 132 8.12 -19.23 8.36
N LEU A 133 8.83 -18.29 7.70
CA LEU A 133 8.23 -17.11 7.07
C LEU A 133 8.18 -17.24 5.54
N ARG A 134 8.87 -18.21 4.94
CA ARG A 134 8.93 -18.37 3.49
C ARG A 134 7.56 -18.54 2.85
N PRO A 135 6.67 -19.46 3.30
CA PRO A 135 5.36 -19.61 2.69
C PRO A 135 4.51 -18.33 2.76
N PRO A 136 4.30 -17.68 3.93
CA PRO A 136 3.51 -16.47 3.98
C PRO A 136 4.11 -15.31 3.18
N VAL A 137 5.44 -15.17 3.13
CA VAL A 137 6.10 -14.14 2.31
C VAL A 137 5.88 -14.39 0.82
N VAL A 138 5.96 -15.64 0.35
CA VAL A 138 5.69 -15.97 -1.06
C VAL A 138 4.24 -15.64 -1.43
N VAL A 139 3.27 -16.06 -0.63
CA VAL A 139 1.84 -15.73 -0.86
C VAL A 139 1.62 -14.22 -0.89
N TYR A 140 2.22 -13.50 0.05
CA TYR A 140 2.16 -12.05 0.14
C TYR A 140 2.71 -11.38 -1.12
N VAL A 141 3.92 -11.74 -1.53
CA VAL A 141 4.58 -11.18 -2.72
C VAL A 141 3.74 -11.44 -3.97
N LEU A 142 3.26 -12.66 -4.17
CA LEU A 142 2.41 -12.99 -5.32
C LEU A 142 1.15 -12.14 -5.36
N THR A 143 0.46 -11.98 -4.23
CA THR A 143 -0.76 -11.16 -4.15
C THR A 143 -0.48 -9.69 -4.44
N LEU A 144 0.59 -9.13 -3.86
CA LEU A 144 1.04 -7.75 -4.10
C LEU A 144 1.35 -7.51 -5.57
N LEU A 145 2.07 -8.43 -6.22
CA LEU A 145 2.44 -8.30 -7.63
C LEU A 145 1.24 -8.46 -8.57
N CYS A 146 0.31 -9.37 -8.26
CA CYS A 146 -0.96 -9.50 -8.99
C CYS A 146 -1.79 -8.22 -8.88
N MET A 147 -1.87 -7.62 -7.68
CA MET A 147 -2.54 -6.34 -7.47
C MET A 147 -1.92 -5.22 -8.32
N ALA A 148 -0.58 -5.11 -8.34
CA ALA A 148 0.10 -4.10 -9.13
C ALA A 148 -0.06 -4.34 -10.64
N ALA A 149 0.03 -5.58 -11.09
CA ALA A 149 -0.19 -5.97 -12.48
C ALA A 149 -1.61 -5.62 -12.94
N GLU A 150 -2.63 -5.88 -12.10
CA GLU A 150 -4.01 -5.56 -12.42
C GLU A 150 -4.27 -4.05 -12.44
N ALA A 151 -3.69 -3.28 -11.50
CA ALA A 151 -3.76 -1.82 -11.52
C ALA A 151 -3.15 -1.24 -12.82
N ASN A 152 -2.00 -1.78 -13.26
CA ASN A 152 -1.36 -1.37 -14.52
C ASN A 152 -2.20 -1.79 -15.73
N THR A 153 -2.75 -3.01 -15.74
CA THR A 153 -3.67 -3.49 -16.78
C THR A 153 -4.89 -2.59 -16.91
N ARG A 154 -5.49 -2.20 -15.77
CA ARG A 154 -6.61 -1.26 -15.73
C ARG A 154 -6.22 0.10 -16.33
N ALA A 155 -5.05 0.65 -15.99
CA ALA A 155 -4.59 1.93 -16.55
C ALA A 155 -4.35 1.89 -18.06
N ILE A 156 -3.95 0.73 -18.60
CA ILE A 156 -3.77 0.52 -20.04
C ILE A 156 -5.12 0.41 -20.77
N ARG A 157 -6.07 -0.34 -20.17
CA ARG A 157 -7.38 -0.60 -20.80
C ARG A 157 -8.37 0.53 -20.61
N LEU A 158 -8.28 1.24 -19.49
CA LEU A 158 -9.13 2.36 -19.11
C LEU A 158 -8.23 3.54 -18.69
N PRO A 159 -7.65 4.31 -19.63
CA PRO A 159 -6.68 5.36 -19.34
C PRO A 159 -7.36 6.63 -18.78
N VAL A 160 -8.08 6.50 -17.68
CA VAL A 160 -8.70 7.61 -16.97
C VAL A 160 -7.90 7.94 -15.70
N SER A 161 -8.06 9.16 -15.17
CA SER A 161 -7.27 9.65 -14.04
C SER A 161 -7.33 8.72 -12.83
N SER A 162 -8.48 8.11 -12.52
CA SER A 162 -8.59 7.16 -11.41
C SER A 162 -7.73 5.92 -11.63
N SER A 163 -7.70 5.36 -12.84
CA SER A 163 -6.88 4.19 -13.17
C SER A 163 -5.39 4.50 -13.15
N LEU A 164 -4.98 5.68 -13.61
CA LEU A 164 -3.59 6.13 -13.56
C LEU A 164 -3.10 6.32 -12.12
N LEU A 165 -3.93 6.92 -11.25
CA LEU A 165 -3.61 7.06 -9.83
C LEU A 165 -3.53 5.70 -9.11
N ALA A 166 -4.44 4.78 -9.40
CA ALA A 166 -4.40 3.42 -8.87
C ALA A 166 -3.12 2.69 -9.28
N SER A 167 -2.73 2.78 -10.55
CA SER A 167 -1.51 2.19 -11.11
C SER A 167 -0.25 2.76 -10.47
N ALA A 168 -0.15 4.09 -10.37
CA ALA A 168 0.98 4.75 -9.70
C ALA A 168 1.06 4.38 -8.21
N GLY A 169 -0.09 4.36 -7.52
CA GLY A 169 -0.18 3.97 -6.11
C GLY A 169 0.23 2.51 -5.88
N ALA A 170 -0.27 1.58 -6.69
CA ALA A 170 0.09 0.16 -6.60
C ALA A 170 1.59 -0.07 -6.87
N THR A 171 2.14 0.61 -7.87
CA THR A 171 3.59 0.56 -8.18
C THR A 171 4.44 1.07 -7.02
N LEU A 172 4.08 2.21 -6.42
CA LEU A 172 4.78 2.74 -5.24
C LEU A 172 4.63 1.83 -4.02
N PHE A 173 3.50 1.12 -3.89
CA PHE A 173 3.31 0.14 -2.83
C PHE A 173 4.30 -1.02 -2.96
N VAL A 174 4.48 -1.56 -4.18
CA VAL A 174 5.53 -2.58 -4.44
C VAL A 174 6.91 -2.07 -4.08
N VAL A 175 7.23 -0.82 -4.41
CA VAL A 175 8.52 -0.19 -4.02
C VAL A 175 8.66 -0.11 -2.50
N SER A 176 7.63 0.35 -1.80
CA SER A 176 7.61 0.43 -0.33
C SER A 176 7.88 -0.91 0.33
N ASP A 177 7.17 -1.94 -0.12
CA ASP A 177 7.30 -3.29 0.44
C ASP A 177 8.61 -3.96 0.06
N GLY A 178 9.13 -3.67 -1.13
CA GLY A 178 10.48 -4.07 -1.54
C GLY A 178 11.55 -3.49 -0.61
N LEU A 179 11.45 -2.20 -0.27
CA LEU A 179 12.33 -1.53 0.69
C LEU A 179 12.21 -2.13 2.11
N LEU A 180 10.98 -2.40 2.55
CA LEU A 180 10.72 -3.06 3.83
C LEU A 180 11.34 -4.47 3.87
N ALA A 181 11.19 -5.24 2.81
CA ALA A 181 11.74 -6.58 2.71
C ALA A 181 13.27 -6.57 2.67
N LEU A 182 13.89 -5.61 1.97
CA LEU A 182 15.34 -5.40 1.97
C LEU A 182 15.87 -5.09 3.37
N ASP A 183 15.24 -4.14 4.08
CA ASP A 183 15.63 -3.79 5.46
C ASP A 183 15.44 -4.95 6.43
N ARG A 184 14.38 -5.74 6.25
CA ARG A 184 14.03 -6.85 7.13
C ARG A 184 14.90 -8.09 6.93
N PHE A 185 15.17 -8.46 5.66
CA PHE A 185 15.71 -9.77 5.31
C PHE A 185 17.11 -9.74 4.70
N ARG A 186 17.64 -8.56 4.35
CA ARG A 186 18.94 -8.51 3.67
C ARG A 186 19.92 -7.53 4.28
N THR A 187 19.63 -6.26 4.26
CA THR A 187 20.56 -5.21 4.67
C THR A 187 19.81 -4.07 5.35
N ARG A 188 20.08 -3.88 6.62
CA ARG A 188 19.55 -2.72 7.37
C ARG A 188 20.28 -1.44 6.94
N PHE A 189 19.53 -0.41 6.60
CA PHE A 189 20.08 0.90 6.24
C PHE A 189 19.31 2.04 6.90
N ARG A 190 20.03 3.14 7.21
CA ARG A 190 19.50 4.23 8.06
C ARG A 190 18.22 4.87 7.51
N ALA A 191 18.12 5.03 6.18
CA ALA A 191 16.99 5.67 5.54
C ALA A 191 15.79 4.73 5.30
N ALA A 192 15.95 3.40 5.50
CA ALA A 192 14.95 2.41 5.14
C ALA A 192 13.56 2.75 5.67
N ARG A 193 13.44 2.98 6.98
CA ARG A 193 12.16 3.23 7.63
C ARG A 193 11.47 4.49 7.11
N ALA A 194 12.24 5.56 6.87
CA ALA A 194 11.70 6.80 6.33
C ALA A 194 11.24 6.63 4.88
N LEU A 195 12.04 5.97 4.04
CA LEU A 195 11.71 5.70 2.64
C LEU A 195 10.47 4.79 2.53
N VAL A 196 10.42 3.70 3.30
CA VAL A 196 9.24 2.83 3.38
C VAL A 196 8.00 3.65 3.74
N GLN A 197 8.09 4.50 4.76
CA GLN A 197 6.93 5.24 5.24
C GLN A 197 6.46 6.31 4.25
N VAL A 198 7.39 7.03 3.61
CA VAL A 198 7.06 8.05 2.59
C VAL A 198 6.43 7.39 1.37
N THR A 199 7.06 6.34 0.80
CA THR A 199 6.53 5.64 -0.38
C THR A 199 5.17 4.99 -0.09
N TYR A 200 5.00 4.43 1.10
CA TYR A 200 3.75 3.85 1.57
C TYR A 200 2.63 4.90 1.67
N PHE A 201 2.84 6.04 2.34
CA PHE A 201 1.81 7.05 2.47
C PHE A 201 1.42 7.67 1.13
N VAL A 202 2.39 7.89 0.25
CA VAL A 202 2.09 8.36 -1.12
C VAL A 202 1.30 7.30 -1.89
N ALA A 203 1.70 6.03 -1.81
CA ALA A 203 0.99 4.92 -2.44
C ALA A 203 -0.47 4.85 -2.00
N GLN A 204 -0.70 4.85 -0.68
CA GLN A 204 -2.05 4.80 -0.11
C GLN A 204 -2.88 6.04 -0.47
N GLY A 205 -2.26 7.23 -0.45
CA GLY A 205 -2.91 8.48 -0.87
C GLY A 205 -3.38 8.45 -2.31
N LEU A 206 -2.56 7.92 -3.24
CA LEU A 206 -2.91 7.76 -4.65
C LEU A 206 -4.03 6.73 -4.85
N ILE A 207 -3.98 5.60 -4.14
CA ILE A 207 -5.06 4.59 -4.16
C ILE A 207 -6.36 5.18 -3.62
N ALA A 208 -6.33 5.92 -2.51
CA ALA A 208 -7.49 6.60 -1.96
C ALA A 208 -8.07 7.64 -2.93
N ALA A 209 -7.20 8.47 -3.54
CA ALA A 209 -7.59 9.47 -4.53
C ALA A 209 -8.20 8.83 -5.78
N SER A 210 -7.75 7.64 -6.19
CA SER A 210 -8.34 6.91 -7.32
C SER A 210 -9.82 6.60 -7.08
N ALA A 211 -10.18 6.22 -5.84
CA ALA A 211 -11.57 5.98 -5.47
C ALA A 211 -12.40 7.27 -5.44
N ALA A 212 -11.82 8.37 -4.95
CA ALA A 212 -12.49 9.67 -4.93
C ALA A 212 -12.77 10.23 -6.33
N LEU A 213 -11.91 9.97 -7.32
CA LEU A 213 -12.06 10.45 -8.69
C LEU A 213 -12.98 9.57 -9.54
N LEU A 214 -13.03 8.25 -9.32
CA LEU A 214 -13.89 7.35 -10.10
C LEU A 214 -15.36 7.77 -10.05
N ARG A 215 -15.78 8.43 -9.01
CA ARG A 215 -17.15 8.85 -8.72
C ARG A 215 -17.59 10.15 -9.36
N ARG A 216 -16.63 10.95 -9.87
CA ARG A 216 -16.92 12.22 -10.55
C ARG A 216 -17.21 12.03 -12.03
N GLY A 217 -16.98 10.86 -12.59
CA GLY A 217 -17.10 10.54 -14.01
C GLY A 217 -18.22 9.56 -14.37
N ALA A 218 -19.01 9.11 -13.38
CA ALA A 218 -20.22 8.30 -13.57
C ALA A 218 -21.45 9.14 -13.28
#